data_f7ffb98fb78524e6eb7e002cc1d07390
#
_entry.id   f7ffb98fb78524e6eb7e002cc1d07390
#
_cell.length_a   1.000
_cell.length_b   1.000
_cell.length_c   1.000
_cell.angle_alpha   90.00
_cell.angle_beta   90.00
_cell.angle_gamma   90.00
#
_symmetry.space_group_name_H-M   'P 1'
#
loop_
_entity.id
_entity.type
_entity.pdbx_description
1 polymer ?
#
loop_
_entity_poly.entity_id
_entity_poly.type
_entity_poly.pdbx_seq_one_letter_code
_entity_poly.pdbx_strand_id
1 'polypeptide(L)'
;MCIRDSVVLVAAPHQSAKDEYFMFLIVMAMNIKICYLSAKWTMRRLPVPFLKPKDIDKQGIPWPLGWLQEIIFRKFGAIPVERKEKAGQYNSVVKELEKHDGFVLIVTPEGRFDPSRFRSSFLYIARELDAQVMPVQIDYEKRRFTLLPALDIEGTEEEVINRLRTLFDGIKGRHSRFEA
;
A
#
# COMPACT_ATOMS: atom_id res chain seq x y z
N MET A 1 13.25 -17.65 4.63
CA MET A 1 12.50 -17.04 5.73
C MET A 1 11.05 -17.54 5.60
N CYS A 2 10.63 -18.48 6.45
CA CYS A 2 9.22 -18.89 6.48
C CYS A 2 8.48 -17.80 7.25
N ILE A 3 7.80 -16.92 6.55
CA ILE A 3 6.87 -15.98 7.16
C ILE A 3 5.61 -16.79 7.47
N ARG A 4 5.56 -17.35 8.68
CA ARG A 4 4.32 -17.91 9.23
C ARG A 4 3.41 -16.82 9.78
N ASP A 5 3.98 -15.63 10.01
CA ASP A 5 3.27 -14.51 10.60
C ASP A 5 2.80 -13.55 9.52
N SER A 6 1.60 -13.04 9.66
CA SER A 6 1.03 -12.02 8.77
C SER A 6 1.68 -10.67 9.05
N VAL A 7 2.05 -9.95 8.00
CA VAL A 7 2.74 -8.65 8.11
C VAL A 7 2.07 -7.61 7.22
N VAL A 8 1.85 -6.43 7.77
CA VAL A 8 1.42 -5.24 7.04
C VAL A 8 2.59 -4.27 6.93
N LEU A 9 3.13 -4.13 5.73
CA LEU A 9 4.19 -3.17 5.42
C LEU A 9 3.57 -1.81 5.10
N VAL A 10 3.88 -0.81 5.93
CA VAL A 10 3.40 0.56 5.76
C VAL A 10 4.52 1.41 5.19
N ALA A 11 4.44 1.69 3.88
CA ALA A 11 5.48 2.37 3.15
C ALA A 11 5.18 3.87 2.97
N ALA A 12 6.12 4.73 3.37
CA ALA A 12 6.04 6.18 3.19
C ALA A 12 7.47 6.79 3.07
N PRO A 13 7.59 8.00 2.52
CA PRO A 13 6.60 8.76 1.77
C PRO A 13 6.34 8.17 0.38
N HIS A 14 5.07 8.15 -0.05
CA HIS A 14 4.66 7.67 -1.37
C HIS A 14 4.22 8.83 -2.26
N GLN A 15 5.13 9.32 -3.07
CA GLN A 15 4.95 10.54 -3.87
C GLN A 15 5.03 10.31 -5.38
N SER A 16 5.32 9.09 -5.82
CA SER A 16 5.52 8.79 -7.23
C SER A 16 5.13 7.34 -7.57
N ALA A 17 4.58 7.12 -8.76
CA ALA A 17 4.38 5.77 -9.31
C ALA A 17 5.70 4.96 -9.42
N LYS A 18 6.86 5.62 -9.39
CA LYS A 18 8.15 4.93 -9.35
C LYS A 18 8.38 4.20 -8.02
N ASP A 19 7.78 4.66 -6.94
CA ASP A 19 7.89 4.02 -5.63
C ASP A 19 7.27 2.62 -5.67
N GLU A 20 6.10 2.49 -6.32
CA GLU A 20 5.44 1.19 -6.54
C GLU A 20 6.32 0.27 -7.39
N TYR A 21 6.92 0.81 -8.45
CA TYR A 21 7.81 0.05 -9.33
C TYR A 21 9.05 -0.46 -8.58
N PHE A 22 9.72 0.38 -7.79
CA PHE A 22 10.89 -0.04 -7.03
C PHE A 22 10.52 -1.03 -5.92
N MET A 23 9.42 -0.82 -5.21
CA MET A 23 8.93 -1.77 -4.23
C MET A 23 8.65 -3.14 -4.86
N PHE A 24 8.01 -3.16 -6.02
CA PHE A 24 7.76 -4.39 -6.77
C PHE A 24 9.06 -5.11 -7.15
N LEU A 25 10.08 -4.38 -7.64
CA LEU A 25 11.39 -4.96 -7.97
C LEU A 25 12.09 -5.55 -6.75
N ILE A 26 12.04 -4.86 -5.59
CA ILE A 26 12.64 -5.35 -4.34
C ILE A 26 11.97 -6.65 -3.90
N VAL A 27 10.65 -6.68 -3.92
CA VAL A 27 9.87 -7.85 -3.53
C VAL A 27 10.17 -9.04 -4.44
N MET A 28 10.25 -8.81 -5.76
CA MET A 28 10.64 -9.84 -6.72
C MET A 28 12.06 -10.34 -6.47
N ALA A 29 13.01 -9.45 -6.21
CA ALA A 29 14.39 -9.80 -5.91
C ALA A 29 14.52 -10.62 -4.62
N MET A 30 13.66 -10.37 -3.62
CA MET A 30 13.61 -11.10 -2.36
C MET A 30 12.82 -12.41 -2.44
N ASN A 31 12.14 -12.68 -3.56
CA ASN A 31 11.27 -13.83 -3.76
C ASN A 31 10.17 -13.95 -2.66
N ILE A 32 9.59 -12.82 -2.28
CA ILE A 32 8.51 -12.74 -1.30
C ILE A 32 7.17 -12.66 -2.04
N LYS A 33 6.22 -13.50 -1.66
CA LYS A 33 4.83 -13.37 -2.11
C LYS A 33 4.17 -12.25 -1.32
N ILE A 34 3.68 -11.24 -2.03
CA ILE A 34 3.00 -10.09 -1.43
C ILE A 34 1.55 -10.01 -1.86
N CYS A 35 0.76 -9.34 -1.02
CA CYS A 35 -0.54 -8.79 -1.38
C CYS A 35 -0.43 -7.25 -1.43
N TYR A 36 -1.17 -6.61 -2.30
CA TYR A 36 -1.26 -5.14 -2.33
C TYR A 36 -2.64 -4.68 -2.74
N LEU A 37 -3.06 -3.54 -2.19
CA LEU A 37 -4.36 -2.97 -2.50
C LEU A 37 -4.31 -2.22 -3.83
N SER A 38 -5.11 -2.64 -4.78
CA SER A 38 -5.21 -2.00 -6.09
C SER A 38 -6.62 -1.47 -6.33
N ALA A 39 -6.73 -0.23 -6.80
CA ALA A 39 -8.04 0.29 -7.18
C ALA A 39 -8.61 -0.54 -8.34
N LYS A 40 -9.86 -0.97 -8.24
CA LYS A 40 -10.51 -1.86 -9.22
C LYS A 40 -10.42 -1.35 -10.66
N TRP A 41 -10.44 -0.03 -10.85
CA TRP A 41 -10.30 0.57 -12.18
C TRP A 41 -8.90 0.42 -12.77
N THR A 42 -7.83 0.43 -11.96
CA THR A 42 -6.45 0.27 -12.45
C THR A 42 -6.18 -1.12 -12.98
N MET A 43 -6.95 -2.11 -12.53
CA MET A 43 -6.78 -3.49 -12.96
C MET A 43 -7.19 -3.74 -14.41
N ARG A 44 -8.06 -2.90 -14.98
CA ARG A 44 -8.59 -3.07 -16.34
C ARG A 44 -8.32 -1.90 -17.27
N ARG A 45 -7.60 -0.87 -16.81
CA ARG A 45 -7.34 0.34 -17.59
C ARG A 45 -5.87 0.64 -17.63
N LEU A 46 -5.39 1.13 -18.77
CA LEU A 46 -4.02 1.63 -18.89
C LEU A 46 -3.94 3.02 -18.23
N PRO A 47 -2.99 3.23 -17.31
CA PRO A 47 -2.77 4.54 -16.74
C PRO A 47 -2.23 5.49 -17.82
N VAL A 48 -2.86 6.65 -17.97
CA VAL A 48 -2.39 7.70 -18.89
C VAL A 48 -1.81 8.83 -18.07
N PRO A 49 -0.48 9.00 -18.05
CA PRO A 49 0.20 9.93 -17.14
C PRO A 49 -0.12 11.41 -17.40
N PHE A 50 -0.65 11.75 -18.58
CA PHE A 50 -0.92 13.14 -18.99
C PHE A 50 -2.39 13.56 -18.83
N LEU A 51 -3.30 12.62 -18.59
CA LEU A 51 -4.69 12.95 -18.32
C LEU A 51 -4.91 13.19 -16.83
N LYS A 52 -5.26 14.44 -16.48
CA LYS A 52 -5.80 14.78 -15.16
C LYS A 52 -7.33 14.67 -15.23
N PRO A 53 -7.93 13.52 -15.01
CA PRO A 53 -9.36 13.38 -15.10
C PRO A 53 -10.04 14.08 -13.92
N LYS A 54 -11.15 14.75 -14.20
CA LYS A 54 -12.01 15.33 -13.15
C LYS A 54 -12.61 14.25 -12.25
N ASP A 55 -12.82 13.05 -12.79
CA ASP A 55 -13.33 11.87 -12.09
C ASP A 55 -12.22 10.84 -11.87
N ILE A 56 -11.95 10.57 -10.63
CA ILE A 56 -10.93 9.66 -10.15
C ILE A 56 -11.20 8.21 -10.56
N ASP A 57 -12.46 7.82 -10.61
CA ASP A 57 -12.91 6.46 -10.92
C ASP A 57 -12.87 6.14 -12.42
N LYS A 58 -12.57 7.15 -13.25
CA LYS A 58 -12.49 7.03 -14.71
C LYS A 58 -11.08 7.25 -15.24
N GLN A 59 -10.06 7.18 -14.36
CA GLN A 59 -8.66 7.33 -14.78
C GLN A 59 -8.24 6.19 -15.71
N GLY A 60 -7.47 6.54 -16.73
CA GLY A 60 -6.96 5.58 -17.69
C GLY A 60 -7.92 5.26 -18.84
N ILE A 61 -7.37 4.67 -19.88
CA ILE A 61 -8.11 4.27 -21.09
C ILE A 61 -8.48 2.79 -20.96
N PRO A 62 -9.77 2.43 -21.16
CA PRO A 62 -10.15 1.02 -21.29
C PRO A 62 -9.46 0.44 -22.52
N TRP A 63 -8.92 -0.76 -22.39
CA TRP A 63 -8.28 -1.42 -23.51
C TRP A 63 -8.79 -2.87 -23.63
N PRO A 64 -8.77 -3.46 -24.84
CA PRO A 64 -9.44 -4.75 -25.10
C PRO A 64 -8.90 -5.92 -24.28
N LEU A 65 -7.62 -5.86 -23.84
CA LEU A 65 -6.99 -6.89 -23.02
C LEU A 65 -7.03 -6.60 -21.51
N GLY A 66 -7.89 -5.69 -21.05
CA GLY A 66 -8.01 -5.33 -19.63
C GLY A 66 -8.33 -6.51 -18.71
N TRP A 67 -9.04 -7.52 -19.21
CA TRP A 67 -9.29 -8.76 -18.47
C TRP A 67 -7.99 -9.57 -18.23
N LEU A 68 -7.08 -9.60 -19.20
CA LEU A 68 -5.79 -10.27 -19.07
C LEU A 68 -4.90 -9.55 -18.05
N GLN A 69 -4.89 -8.22 -18.09
CA GLN A 69 -4.22 -7.38 -17.10
C GLN A 69 -4.72 -7.68 -15.68
N GLU A 70 -6.03 -7.80 -15.48
CA GLU A 70 -6.60 -8.15 -14.18
C GLU A 70 -6.12 -9.53 -13.70
N ILE A 71 -6.10 -10.53 -14.57
CA ILE A 71 -5.60 -11.87 -14.23
C ILE A 71 -4.13 -11.79 -13.80
N ILE A 72 -3.31 -11.04 -14.55
CA ILE A 72 -1.89 -10.85 -14.23
C ILE A 72 -1.73 -10.18 -12.87
N PHE A 73 -2.44 -9.08 -12.63
CA PHE A 73 -2.36 -8.34 -11.34
C PHE A 73 -2.79 -9.22 -10.16
N ARG A 74 -3.86 -10.01 -10.31
CA ARG A 74 -4.28 -10.95 -9.28
C ARG A 74 -3.24 -12.04 -9.00
N LYS A 75 -2.57 -12.55 -10.03
CA LYS A 75 -1.45 -13.50 -9.86
C LYS A 75 -0.28 -12.90 -9.10
N PHE A 76 -0.06 -11.58 -9.21
CA PHE A 76 0.94 -10.83 -8.45
C PHE A 76 0.43 -10.31 -7.10
N GLY A 77 -0.72 -10.80 -6.63
CA GLY A 77 -1.23 -10.49 -5.29
C GLY A 77 -2.05 -9.21 -5.19
N ALA A 78 -2.55 -8.66 -6.31
CA ALA A 78 -3.42 -7.49 -6.25
C ALA A 78 -4.80 -7.84 -5.67
N ILE A 79 -5.18 -7.15 -4.61
CA ILE A 79 -6.52 -7.20 -4.01
C ILE A 79 -7.30 -5.98 -4.50
N PRO A 80 -8.39 -6.18 -5.27
CA PRO A 80 -9.18 -5.08 -5.81
C PRO A 80 -9.98 -4.36 -4.72
N VAL A 81 -9.89 -3.05 -4.68
CA VAL A 81 -10.60 -2.20 -3.71
C VAL A 81 -11.48 -1.19 -4.43
N GLU A 82 -12.74 -1.07 -4.01
CA GLU A 82 -13.65 -0.02 -4.50
C GLU A 82 -13.58 1.18 -3.57
N ARG A 83 -13.24 2.35 -4.11
CA ARG A 83 -13.03 3.56 -3.28
C ARG A 83 -14.33 4.22 -2.78
N LYS A 84 -15.49 3.80 -3.29
CA LYS A 84 -16.79 4.43 -2.98
C LYS A 84 -17.48 3.87 -1.74
N GLU A 85 -17.18 2.66 -1.35
CA GLU A 85 -17.78 2.00 -0.18
C GLU A 85 -16.91 2.17 1.06
N LYS A 86 -17.32 3.06 1.98
CA LYS A 86 -16.51 3.38 3.17
C LYS A 86 -16.53 2.30 4.25
N ALA A 87 -17.61 1.52 4.41
CA ALA A 87 -17.77 0.58 5.53
C ALA A 87 -17.52 -0.89 5.17
N GLY A 88 -17.83 -1.33 3.95
CA GLY A 88 -17.66 -2.74 3.53
C GLY A 88 -16.34 -3.09 2.90
N GLN A 89 -15.56 -2.09 2.51
CA GLN A 89 -14.34 -2.23 1.72
C GLN A 89 -13.25 -3.03 2.43
N TYR A 90 -13.05 -2.76 3.72
CA TYR A 90 -12.00 -3.42 4.49
C TYR A 90 -12.37 -4.85 4.88
N ASN A 91 -13.64 -5.13 5.09
CA ASN A 91 -14.13 -6.49 5.36
C ASN A 91 -13.87 -7.43 4.17
N SER A 92 -14.00 -6.93 2.94
CA SER A 92 -13.66 -7.74 1.76
C SER A 92 -12.16 -8.00 1.63
N VAL A 93 -11.32 -7.06 2.03
CA VAL A 93 -9.86 -7.23 2.08
C VAL A 93 -9.47 -8.24 3.14
N VAL A 94 -10.03 -8.12 4.35
CA VAL A 94 -9.80 -9.07 5.45
C VAL A 94 -10.16 -10.49 5.00
N LYS A 95 -11.37 -10.70 4.48
CA LYS A 95 -11.82 -12.00 3.96
C LYS A 95 -10.95 -12.58 2.85
N GLU A 96 -10.32 -11.73 2.05
CA GLU A 96 -9.39 -12.20 1.02
C GLU A 96 -8.06 -12.62 1.62
N LEU A 97 -7.55 -11.86 2.59
CA LEU A 97 -6.30 -12.16 3.30
C LEU A 97 -6.41 -13.41 4.19
N GLU A 98 -7.57 -13.65 4.81
CA GLU A 98 -7.85 -14.85 5.63
C GLU A 98 -7.70 -16.19 4.85
N LYS A 99 -7.74 -16.14 3.53
CA LYS A 99 -7.52 -17.33 2.69
C LYS A 99 -6.07 -17.79 2.64
N HIS A 100 -5.16 -17.01 3.16
CA HIS A 100 -3.73 -17.28 3.15
C HIS A 100 -3.23 -17.69 4.55
N ASP A 101 -2.40 -18.71 4.65
CA ASP A 101 -1.77 -19.16 5.91
C ASP A 101 -0.76 -18.15 6.48
N GLY A 102 -0.55 -17.04 5.82
CA GLY A 102 0.30 -15.91 6.14
C GLY A 102 0.44 -15.01 4.92
N PHE A 103 0.54 -13.71 5.13
CA PHE A 103 0.63 -12.75 4.05
C PHE A 103 1.59 -11.60 4.37
N VAL A 104 2.09 -10.97 3.33
CA VAL A 104 2.76 -9.66 3.39
C VAL A 104 1.91 -8.68 2.60
N LEU A 105 1.18 -7.82 3.32
CA LEU A 105 0.35 -6.78 2.71
C LEU A 105 1.13 -5.47 2.65
N ILE A 106 1.26 -4.89 1.46
CA ILE A 106 1.86 -3.57 1.28
C ILE A 106 0.77 -2.51 1.16
N VAL A 107 0.86 -1.48 1.99
CA VAL A 107 -0.03 -0.33 1.98
C VAL A 107 0.76 0.98 2.03
N THR A 108 0.20 2.01 1.40
CA THR A 108 0.71 3.38 1.48
C THR A 108 -0.34 4.23 2.21
N PRO A 109 -0.04 4.72 3.42
CA PRO A 109 -1.05 5.38 4.26
C PRO A 109 -1.49 6.74 3.72
N GLU A 110 -0.64 7.41 2.96
CA GLU A 110 -0.89 8.74 2.38
C GLU A 110 -2.00 8.72 1.32
N GLY A 111 -2.21 7.58 0.70
CA GLY A 111 -3.33 7.36 -0.27
C GLY A 111 -3.09 8.19 -1.51
N ARG A 112 -3.00 8.98 -2.12
CA ARG A 112 -2.90 9.76 -3.36
C ARG A 112 -1.75 10.76 -3.35
N PHE A 113 -0.61 10.36 -2.86
CA PHE A 113 0.55 11.26 -2.78
C PHE A 113 0.26 12.52 -1.92
N ASP A 114 -0.64 12.40 -0.94
CA ASP A 114 -0.99 13.49 -0.01
C ASP A 114 -0.44 13.17 1.39
N PRO A 115 0.73 13.72 1.75
CA PRO A 115 1.36 13.45 3.04
C PRO A 115 0.57 14.01 4.23
N SER A 116 -0.36 14.95 4.00
CA SER A 116 -1.19 15.49 5.08
C SER A 116 -2.25 14.50 5.59
N ARG A 117 -2.55 13.44 4.82
CA ARG A 117 -3.60 12.48 5.11
C ARG A 117 -3.04 11.09 5.32
N PHE A 118 -2.75 10.75 6.57
CA PHE A 118 -2.51 9.37 6.96
C PHE A 118 -3.82 8.63 7.17
N ARG A 119 -4.02 7.55 6.44
CA ARG A 119 -5.20 6.69 6.57
C ARG A 119 -4.89 5.56 7.52
N SER A 120 -5.81 5.29 8.42
CA SER A 120 -5.71 4.25 9.45
C SER A 120 -6.21 2.87 9.03
N SER A 121 -6.66 2.73 7.78
CA SER A 121 -7.24 1.47 7.29
C SER A 121 -6.33 0.24 7.48
N PHE A 122 -5.02 0.43 7.45
CA PHE A 122 -4.06 -0.63 7.72
C PHE A 122 -4.13 -1.14 9.16
N LEU A 123 -4.46 -0.26 10.14
CA LEU A 123 -4.62 -0.64 11.54
C LEU A 123 -5.83 -1.56 11.73
N TYR A 124 -6.94 -1.26 11.06
CA TYR A 124 -8.10 -2.13 11.10
C TYR A 124 -7.73 -3.53 10.60
N ILE A 125 -7.08 -3.63 9.43
CA ILE A 125 -6.67 -4.91 8.85
C ILE A 125 -5.68 -5.64 9.78
N ALA A 126 -4.69 -4.92 10.32
CA ALA A 126 -3.69 -5.50 11.19
C ALA A 126 -4.30 -6.05 12.49
N ARG A 127 -5.23 -5.33 13.11
CA ARG A 127 -5.90 -5.76 14.34
C ARG A 127 -6.85 -6.93 14.12
N GLU A 128 -7.62 -6.93 13.03
CA GLU A 128 -8.53 -8.03 12.71
C GLU A 128 -7.80 -9.35 12.41
N LEU A 129 -6.61 -9.27 11.83
CA LEU A 129 -5.85 -10.45 11.38
C LEU A 129 -4.63 -10.76 12.27
N ASP A 130 -4.51 -10.11 13.42
CA ASP A 130 -3.34 -10.26 14.33
C ASP A 130 -1.99 -10.14 13.58
N ALA A 131 -1.92 -9.19 12.65
CA ALA A 131 -0.76 -8.99 11.78
C ALA A 131 0.18 -7.93 12.35
N GLN A 132 1.48 -8.19 12.25
CA GLN A 132 2.50 -7.20 12.62
C GLN A 132 2.52 -6.03 11.65
N VAL A 133 2.63 -4.81 12.14
CA VAL A 133 2.81 -3.61 11.32
C VAL A 133 4.27 -3.23 11.29
N MET A 134 4.87 -3.21 10.09
CA MET A 134 6.27 -2.86 9.91
C MET A 134 6.39 -1.64 8.98
N PRO A 135 6.92 -0.50 9.47
CA PRO A 135 7.13 0.68 8.65
C PRO A 135 8.28 0.49 7.65
N VAL A 136 8.11 1.02 6.44
CA VAL A 136 9.12 1.02 5.38
C VAL A 136 9.39 2.46 4.95
N GLN A 137 10.59 2.96 5.23
CA GLN A 137 11.02 4.28 4.80
C GLN A 137 11.51 4.24 3.35
N ILE A 138 10.99 5.16 2.52
CA ILE A 138 11.39 5.35 1.13
C ILE A 138 12.21 6.63 1.03
N ASP A 139 13.53 6.54 1.22
CA ASP A 139 14.42 7.70 1.25
C ASP A 139 15.13 7.89 -0.10
N TYR A 140 14.69 8.88 -0.87
CA TYR A 140 15.25 9.21 -2.19
C TYR A 140 16.59 9.93 -2.09
N GLU A 141 16.87 10.66 -1.00
CA GLU A 141 18.17 11.30 -0.81
C GLU A 141 19.24 10.24 -0.59
N LYS A 142 18.96 9.28 0.27
CA LYS A 142 19.88 8.18 0.56
C LYS A 142 19.76 7.02 -0.43
N ARG A 143 18.80 7.08 -1.37
CA ARG A 143 18.49 6.03 -2.36
C ARG A 143 18.30 4.66 -1.69
N ARG A 144 17.53 4.61 -0.61
CA ARG A 144 17.38 3.44 0.25
C ARG A 144 15.95 3.21 0.68
N PHE A 145 15.59 1.92 0.71
CA PHE A 145 14.41 1.44 1.41
C PHE A 145 14.86 0.83 2.73
N THR A 146 14.31 1.29 3.83
CA THR A 146 14.65 0.79 5.16
C THR A 146 13.42 0.19 5.80
N LEU A 147 13.48 -1.12 6.08
CA LEU A 147 12.47 -1.81 6.88
C LEU A 147 12.79 -1.54 8.35
N LEU A 148 11.83 -0.99 9.08
CA LEU A 148 11.95 -0.73 10.50
C LEU A 148 11.39 -1.90 11.33
N PRO A 149 11.73 -1.98 12.62
CA PRO A 149 11.12 -2.94 13.54
C PRO A 149 9.60 -2.82 13.58
N ALA A 150 8.92 -3.87 14.04
CA ALA A 150 7.49 -3.87 14.20
C ALA A 150 7.03 -2.70 15.07
N LEU A 151 6.00 -1.99 14.59
CA LEU A 151 5.38 -0.88 15.29
C LEU A 151 4.42 -1.44 16.35
N ASP A 152 4.51 -0.92 17.56
CA ASP A 152 3.47 -1.14 18.54
C ASP A 152 2.18 -0.43 18.12
N ILE A 153 1.11 -1.23 17.93
CA ILE A 153 -0.21 -0.76 17.49
C ILE A 153 -1.25 -0.72 18.62
N GLU A 154 -0.80 -0.83 19.89
CA GLU A 154 -1.66 -0.64 21.04
C GLU A 154 -2.05 0.83 21.24
N GLY A 155 -3.23 1.05 21.80
CA GLY A 155 -3.76 2.39 22.05
C GLY A 155 -4.76 2.87 21.00
N THR A 156 -5.01 4.17 20.99
CA THR A 156 -5.93 4.81 20.06
C THR A 156 -5.35 4.89 18.65
N GLU A 157 -6.22 4.99 17.66
CA GLU A 157 -5.83 5.17 16.25
C GLU A 157 -4.91 6.38 16.07
N GLU A 158 -5.23 7.49 16.74
CA GLU A 158 -4.47 8.73 16.66
C GLU A 158 -3.06 8.58 17.24
N GLU A 159 -2.92 7.90 18.36
CA GLU A 159 -1.62 7.63 18.99
C GLU A 159 -0.72 6.79 18.08
N VAL A 160 -1.27 5.74 17.47
CA VAL A 160 -0.52 4.89 16.55
C VAL A 160 -0.12 5.64 15.29
N ILE A 161 -1.02 6.45 14.72
CA ILE A 161 -0.71 7.28 13.56
C ILE A 161 0.38 8.31 13.89
N ASN A 162 0.35 8.92 15.06
CA ASN A 162 1.38 9.87 15.48
C ASN A 162 2.75 9.19 15.70
N ARG A 163 2.77 8.00 16.32
CA ARG A 163 4.01 7.18 16.41
C ARG A 163 4.56 6.86 15.01
N LEU A 164 3.69 6.48 14.10
CA LEU A 164 4.08 6.17 12.73
C LEU A 164 4.63 7.39 11.99
N ARG A 165 3.98 8.56 12.12
CA ARG A 165 4.46 9.81 11.51
C ARG A 165 5.86 10.18 11.99
N THR A 166 6.12 10.08 13.28
CA THR A 166 7.45 10.37 13.86
C THR A 166 8.54 9.52 13.22
N LEU A 167 8.25 8.27 12.86
CA LEU A 167 9.21 7.39 12.19
C LEU A 167 9.55 7.84 10.77
N PHE A 168 8.66 8.58 10.13
CA PHE A 168 8.87 9.09 8.77
C PHE A 168 9.34 10.54 8.73
N ASP A 169 9.43 11.21 9.88
CA ASP A 169 9.87 12.60 9.95
C ASP A 169 11.29 12.76 9.38
N GLY A 170 11.48 13.81 8.59
CA GLY A 170 12.74 14.11 7.93
C GLY A 170 13.11 13.19 6.76
N ILE A 171 12.31 12.15 6.44
CA ILE A 171 12.55 11.29 5.27
C ILE A 171 12.22 12.07 3.99
N LYS A 172 13.17 12.10 3.06
CA LYS A 172 12.99 12.81 1.79
C LYS A 172 12.39 11.89 0.74
N GLY A 173 11.12 12.13 0.42
CA GLY A 173 10.47 11.57 -0.75
C GLY A 173 11.03 12.13 -2.06
N ARG A 174 10.49 11.70 -3.19
CA ARG A 174 10.98 12.10 -4.51
C ARG A 174 10.85 13.60 -4.80
N HIS A 175 9.79 14.24 -4.29
CA HIS A 175 9.46 15.63 -4.62
C HIS A 175 9.57 16.58 -3.43
N SER A 176 9.48 16.09 -2.22
CA SER A 176 9.54 16.90 -1.00
C SER A 176 10.04 16.07 0.19
N ARG A 177 10.37 16.74 1.29
CA ARG A 177 10.49 16.08 2.58
C ARG A 177 9.11 15.63 3.04
N PHE A 178 9.07 14.51 3.71
CA PHE A 178 7.93 14.12 4.52
C PHE A 178 8.00 14.95 5.80
N GLU A 179 7.03 15.82 5.98
CA GLU A 179 6.84 16.60 7.21
C GLU A 179 5.65 15.99 7.96
N ALA A 180 5.92 15.55 9.18
CA ALA A 180 4.93 14.90 10.04
C ALA A 180 3.92 15.91 10.60
#